data_bf80ccf83a0752c8fe35a3156bb928a1
#
_entry.id   bf80ccf83a0752c8fe35a3156bb928a1
#
_cell.length_a   1.000
_cell.length_b   1.000
_cell.length_c   1.000
_cell.angle_alpha   90.00
_cell.angle_beta   90.00
_cell.angle_gamma   90.00
#
_symmetry.space_group_name_H-M   'P 1'
#
loop_
_entity.id
_entity.type
_entity.pdbx_description
1 polymer ?
#
loop_
_entity_poly.entity_id
_entity_poly.type
_entity_poly.pdbx_seq_one_letter_code
_entity_poly.pdbx_strand_id
1 'polypeptide(L)'
;MQQSTPYLSFRGIGKTFPGIKALTDISFDCYAGQVHALMGENGAGKSTLLKILSGNYAPTTGSVVINGQEMSFSDTTAALNAGVAIIYQELHLVPEMTVAENIYLGQLPHKGGIVNRSLLNYEAGLQLKHLGMDIDPDTPLKYLSIGQWQMVEIAKALARNAKIIAFDEPTSSLSAREIDNLFRVIRELRKEGRVILYVSHRMEEIFALSDAITVFKDGRYVKTFTDMQQVDHDALVQAMVGRDIGDIYGWQPRSYGEERLRLDAVKAPGVRTPISLAVRRGEIVGLFGLVGAGRSELMKGLFGGTQITAGQVYIDQQPIDIRKPSHAIAAGMMLCPEDRKAEGIIPVHSVRDNINISARRKHVLGGCVINNGWEENNADHHIRSLNIKTPGAEQLIMNLSGGNQQKAILGRWLSEEMKVILLDEPTRGIDVGAKHEIYNVIYALAAQGVAVLFASSDLPEVLGVADRIVVMREGEIAGELLHEQADERQALSLAMPKVSQAVA
;
A
#
# COMPACT_ATOMS: atom_id res chain seq x y z
N MET A 1 36.17 11.49 -11.89
CA MET A 1 34.85 11.94 -11.46
C MET A 1 35.02 13.02 -10.40
N GLN A 2 34.65 14.29 -10.67
CA GLN A 2 34.67 15.32 -9.68
C GLN A 2 33.69 14.92 -8.57
N GLN A 3 34.15 14.81 -7.34
CA GLN A 3 33.28 14.63 -6.18
C GLN A 3 32.41 15.88 -6.06
N SER A 4 31.18 15.79 -6.52
CA SER A 4 30.20 16.87 -6.32
C SER A 4 29.97 17.02 -4.82
N THR A 5 30.05 18.25 -4.32
CA THR A 5 29.77 18.54 -2.90
C THR A 5 28.30 18.24 -2.62
N PRO A 6 27.95 17.53 -1.54
CA PRO A 6 26.56 17.25 -1.20
C PRO A 6 25.83 18.55 -0.90
N TYR A 7 24.62 18.68 -1.43
CA TYR A 7 23.75 19.83 -1.17
C TYR A 7 22.97 19.70 0.13
N LEU A 8 22.49 18.47 0.41
CA LEU A 8 21.80 18.12 1.67
C LEU A 8 22.53 16.93 2.31
N SER A 9 22.82 17.05 3.60
CA SER A 9 23.39 15.96 4.39
C SER A 9 22.66 15.80 5.71
N PHE A 10 22.46 14.55 6.10
CA PHE A 10 22.06 14.18 7.45
C PHE A 10 23.31 13.69 8.19
N ARG A 11 23.53 14.16 9.42
CA ARG A 11 24.72 13.84 10.22
C ARG A 11 24.31 13.35 11.60
N GLY A 12 24.36 12.04 11.83
CA GLY A 12 24.08 11.41 13.12
C GLY A 12 22.67 11.67 13.65
N ILE A 13 21.68 11.82 12.76
CA ILE A 13 20.31 12.15 13.14
C ILE A 13 19.72 11.04 14.01
N GLY A 14 19.34 11.42 15.23
CA GLY A 14 18.55 10.60 16.14
C GLY A 14 17.27 11.29 16.59
N LYS A 15 16.20 10.52 16.78
CA LYS A 15 14.94 11.01 17.34
C LYS A 15 14.36 10.01 18.32
N THR A 16 14.15 10.47 19.54
CA THR A 16 13.51 9.70 20.61
C THR A 16 12.21 10.36 21.00
N PHE A 17 11.12 9.59 21.04
CA PHE A 17 9.86 9.96 21.64
C PHE A 17 9.68 9.20 22.97
N PRO A 18 8.75 9.57 23.86
CA PRO A 18 8.50 8.80 25.08
C PRO A 18 8.29 7.32 24.78
N GLY A 19 9.20 6.47 25.26
CA GLY A 19 9.15 5.01 25.09
C GLY A 19 9.64 4.45 23.74
N ILE A 20 9.96 5.27 22.72
CA ILE A 20 10.31 4.79 21.37
C ILE A 20 11.50 5.58 20.81
N LYS A 21 12.55 4.88 20.35
CA LYS A 21 13.61 5.45 19.52
C LYS A 21 13.20 5.31 18.05
N ALA A 22 12.74 6.41 17.46
CA ALA A 22 12.27 6.40 16.07
C ALA A 22 13.41 6.49 15.04
N LEU A 23 14.52 7.17 15.37
CA LEU A 23 15.72 7.24 14.54
C LEU A 23 16.97 7.12 15.42
N THR A 24 17.99 6.43 14.90
CA THR A 24 19.27 6.22 15.57
C THR A 24 20.40 6.37 14.57
N ASP A 25 21.22 7.41 14.72
CA ASP A 25 22.47 7.65 13.98
C ASP A 25 22.34 7.58 12.46
N ILE A 26 21.36 8.32 11.90
CA ILE A 26 21.13 8.38 10.46
C ILE A 26 22.10 9.37 9.82
N SER A 27 22.94 8.88 8.89
CA SER A 27 23.90 9.70 8.15
C SER A 27 23.94 9.30 6.68
N PHE A 28 23.67 10.24 5.77
CA PHE A 28 23.83 10.08 4.32
C PHE A 28 23.78 11.45 3.62
N ASP A 29 24.19 11.46 2.35
CA ASP A 29 24.31 12.64 1.52
C ASP A 29 23.39 12.61 0.31
N CYS A 30 22.84 13.77 -0.08
CA CYS A 30 22.05 13.98 -1.29
C CYS A 30 22.65 15.12 -2.13
N TYR A 31 22.58 14.98 -3.44
CA TYR A 31 23.23 15.87 -4.37
C TYR A 31 22.22 16.65 -5.22
N ALA A 32 22.61 17.85 -5.63
CA ALA A 32 21.80 18.67 -6.54
C ALA A 32 21.61 17.96 -7.89
N GLY A 33 20.37 18.01 -8.43
CA GLY A 33 20.03 17.31 -9.67
C GLY A 33 19.92 15.79 -9.53
N GLN A 34 19.68 15.29 -8.31
CA GLN A 34 19.53 13.87 -8.01
C GLN A 34 18.17 13.59 -7.38
N VAL A 35 17.57 12.46 -7.79
CA VAL A 35 16.46 11.83 -7.07
C VAL A 35 17.04 10.79 -6.13
N HIS A 36 16.94 11.05 -4.84
CA HIS A 36 17.42 10.17 -3.78
C HIS A 36 16.24 9.50 -3.11
N ALA A 37 16.09 8.20 -3.31
CA ALA A 37 15.00 7.44 -2.70
C ALA A 37 15.31 7.08 -1.24
N LEU A 38 14.27 7.11 -0.41
CA LEU A 38 14.30 6.58 0.95
C LEU A 38 13.38 5.36 1.02
N MET A 39 13.96 4.20 1.25
CA MET A 39 13.24 2.93 1.35
C MET A 39 13.34 2.32 2.75
N GLY A 40 12.42 1.45 3.06
CA GLY A 40 12.35 0.72 4.33
C GLY A 40 10.90 0.39 4.67
N GLU A 41 10.71 -0.51 5.62
CA GLU A 41 9.38 -0.91 6.11
C GLU A 41 8.60 0.26 6.74
N ASN A 42 7.29 0.05 6.94
CA ASN A 42 6.48 1.00 7.71
C ASN A 42 7.00 1.05 9.15
N GLY A 43 7.18 2.28 9.66
CA GLY A 43 7.81 2.48 10.97
C GLY A 43 9.35 2.52 10.95
N ALA A 44 10.01 2.32 9.80
CA ALA A 44 11.48 2.43 9.69
C ALA A 44 12.04 3.85 9.90
N GLY A 45 11.16 4.86 10.14
CA GLY A 45 11.59 6.22 10.47
C GLY A 45 11.60 7.20 9.31
N LYS A 46 11.26 6.80 8.07
CA LYS A 46 11.30 7.66 6.87
C LYS A 46 10.52 8.97 7.05
N SER A 47 9.24 8.90 7.39
CA SER A 47 8.40 10.09 7.62
C SER A 47 8.85 10.90 8.85
N THR A 48 9.47 10.26 9.86
CA THR A 48 10.08 10.98 10.99
C THR A 48 11.28 11.81 10.52
N LEU A 49 12.11 11.28 9.64
CA LEU A 49 13.23 12.03 9.04
C LEU A 49 12.72 13.22 8.21
N LEU A 50 11.67 13.03 7.40
CA LEU A 50 11.05 14.13 6.65
C LEU A 50 10.46 15.21 7.57
N LYS A 51 9.84 14.82 8.69
CA LYS A 51 9.34 15.76 9.70
C LYS A 51 10.47 16.53 10.41
N ILE A 52 11.67 15.96 10.54
CA ILE A 52 12.85 16.69 11.01
C ILE A 52 13.33 17.66 9.93
N LEU A 53 13.42 17.22 8.68
CA LEU A 53 13.83 18.06 7.55
C LEU A 53 12.87 19.26 7.34
N SER A 54 11.57 19.07 7.58
CA SER A 54 10.56 20.15 7.49
C SER A 54 10.48 21.06 8.70
N GLY A 55 11.26 20.81 9.76
CA GLY A 55 11.19 21.60 11.00
C GLY A 55 9.99 21.31 11.90
N ASN A 56 9.17 20.29 11.58
CA ASN A 56 8.07 19.84 12.45
C ASN A 56 8.60 19.18 13.74
N TYR A 57 9.76 18.52 13.66
CA TYR A 57 10.42 17.91 14.81
C TYR A 57 11.87 18.39 14.88
N ALA A 58 12.32 18.80 16.06
CA ALA A 58 13.75 18.94 16.31
C ALA A 58 14.37 17.54 16.44
N PRO A 59 15.56 17.26 15.88
CA PRO A 59 16.31 16.04 16.17
C PRO A 59 16.69 15.99 17.65
N THR A 60 16.79 14.79 18.21
CA THR A 60 17.31 14.59 19.59
C THR A 60 18.84 14.62 19.58
N THR A 61 19.46 14.11 18.52
CA THR A 61 20.91 14.15 18.27
C THR A 61 21.17 14.39 16.80
N GLY A 62 22.37 14.87 16.47
CA GLY A 62 22.79 15.13 15.10
C GLY A 62 22.21 16.39 14.51
N SER A 63 22.51 16.63 13.23
CA SER A 63 22.13 17.85 12.53
C SER A 63 21.85 17.62 11.05
N VAL A 64 21.06 18.52 10.46
CA VAL A 64 20.81 18.63 9.02
C VAL A 64 21.76 19.69 8.47
N VAL A 65 22.48 19.39 7.38
CA VAL A 65 23.38 20.33 6.72
C VAL A 65 22.85 20.63 5.33
N ILE A 66 22.63 21.89 4.99
CA ILE A 66 22.18 22.34 3.67
C ILE A 66 23.23 23.28 3.09
N ASN A 67 23.72 22.97 1.90
CA ASN A 67 24.76 23.73 1.21
C ASN A 67 25.98 24.06 2.11
N GLY A 68 26.41 23.04 2.89
CA GLY A 68 27.55 23.17 3.81
C GLY A 68 27.27 23.89 5.12
N GLN A 69 26.06 24.39 5.34
CA GLN A 69 25.68 25.05 6.59
C GLN A 69 24.81 24.14 7.45
N GLU A 70 25.15 24.05 8.73
CA GLU A 70 24.34 23.31 9.71
C GLU A 70 23.06 24.08 10.01
N MET A 71 21.93 23.39 9.88
CA MET A 71 20.59 23.98 10.03
C MET A 71 19.95 23.51 11.34
N SER A 72 19.36 24.48 12.04
CA SER A 72 18.50 24.23 13.20
C SER A 72 17.16 24.91 12.92
N PHE A 73 16.14 24.15 12.61
CA PHE A 73 14.81 24.68 12.33
C PHE A 73 14.03 24.84 13.63
N SER A 74 13.57 26.04 13.93
CA SER A 74 12.67 26.33 15.05
C SER A 74 11.23 25.86 14.77
N ASP A 75 10.85 25.91 13.48
CA ASP A 75 9.51 25.61 12.99
C ASP A 75 9.53 25.31 11.47
N THR A 76 8.38 25.01 10.92
CA THR A 76 8.21 24.70 9.48
C THR A 76 8.47 25.91 8.59
N THR A 77 8.25 27.13 9.09
CA THR A 77 8.49 28.36 8.32
C THR A 77 10.00 28.56 8.11
N ALA A 78 10.82 28.27 9.13
CA ALA A 78 12.27 28.31 9.01
C ALA A 78 12.80 27.33 7.95
N ALA A 79 12.26 26.11 7.90
CA ALA A 79 12.62 25.12 6.88
C ALA A 79 12.20 25.57 5.47
N LEU A 80 10.99 26.10 5.32
CA LEU A 80 10.50 26.64 4.05
C LEU A 80 11.38 27.79 3.56
N ASN A 81 11.79 28.72 4.45
CA ASN A 81 12.68 29.83 4.12
C ASN A 81 14.11 29.36 3.76
N ALA A 82 14.53 28.20 4.27
CA ALA A 82 15.78 27.54 3.86
C ALA A 82 15.66 26.78 2.53
N GLY A 83 14.50 26.84 1.88
CA GLY A 83 14.26 26.21 0.59
C GLY A 83 13.88 24.72 0.67
N VAL A 84 13.35 24.25 1.78
CA VAL A 84 12.86 22.87 1.96
C VAL A 84 11.34 22.84 1.84
N ALA A 85 10.80 22.00 0.98
CA ALA A 85 9.37 21.72 0.87
C ALA A 85 9.11 20.22 0.95
N ILE A 86 8.09 19.83 1.69
CA ILE A 86 7.66 18.44 1.80
C ILE A 86 6.24 18.32 1.25
N ILE A 87 6.05 17.40 0.34
CA ILE A 87 4.74 17.00 -0.18
C ILE A 87 4.37 15.71 0.55
N TYR A 88 3.47 15.85 1.52
CA TYR A 88 3.04 14.74 2.36
C TYR A 88 2.02 13.85 1.66
N GLN A 89 1.86 12.63 2.15
CA GLN A 89 0.84 11.67 1.70
C GLN A 89 -0.58 12.23 1.85
N GLU A 90 -0.86 12.94 2.97
CA GLU A 90 -2.07 13.72 3.16
C GLU A 90 -1.81 15.16 2.70
N LEU A 91 -2.54 15.63 1.70
CA LEU A 91 -2.33 16.94 1.10
C LEU A 91 -2.83 18.05 2.05
N HIS A 92 -1.98 19.03 2.31
CA HIS A 92 -2.27 20.16 3.22
C HIS A 92 -2.77 21.38 2.43
N LEU A 93 -3.91 21.21 1.76
CA LEU A 93 -4.59 22.23 0.97
C LEU A 93 -5.96 22.56 1.54
N VAL A 94 -6.46 23.74 1.25
CA VAL A 94 -7.77 24.22 1.70
C VAL A 94 -8.77 24.10 0.55
N PRO A 95 -9.72 23.15 0.61
CA PRO A 95 -10.63 22.86 -0.51
C PRO A 95 -11.51 24.04 -0.94
N GLU A 96 -11.88 24.92 -0.01
CA GLU A 96 -12.78 26.04 -0.27
C GLU A 96 -12.06 27.27 -0.88
N MET A 97 -10.73 27.30 -0.85
CA MET A 97 -9.91 28.36 -1.44
C MET A 97 -9.63 28.03 -2.91
N THR A 98 -9.32 29.07 -3.69
CA THR A 98 -8.90 28.90 -5.08
C THR A 98 -7.53 28.25 -5.19
N VAL A 99 -7.20 27.72 -6.36
CA VAL A 99 -5.87 27.17 -6.66
C VAL A 99 -4.78 28.21 -6.40
N ALA A 100 -4.97 29.44 -6.88
CA ALA A 100 -4.01 30.53 -6.66
C ALA A 100 -3.81 30.87 -5.20
N GLU A 101 -4.90 30.93 -4.41
CA GLU A 101 -4.83 31.17 -2.96
C GLU A 101 -4.11 30.04 -2.23
N ASN A 102 -4.30 28.77 -2.64
CA ASN A 102 -3.59 27.62 -2.09
C ASN A 102 -2.09 27.66 -2.41
N ILE A 103 -1.70 27.97 -3.65
CA ILE A 103 -0.29 28.06 -4.07
C ILE A 103 0.45 29.10 -3.25
N TYR A 104 -0.15 30.27 -3.05
CA TYR A 104 0.47 31.41 -2.33
C TYR A 104 0.01 31.54 -0.88
N LEU A 105 -0.56 30.51 -0.30
CA LEU A 105 -1.02 30.53 1.10
C LEU A 105 0.12 30.94 2.06
N GLY A 106 -0.11 32.02 2.81
CA GLY A 106 0.91 32.64 3.70
C GLY A 106 1.89 33.59 3.00
N GLN A 107 1.77 33.78 1.67
CA GLN A 107 2.58 34.71 0.88
C GLN A 107 1.74 35.45 -0.18
N LEU A 108 0.48 35.71 0.11
CA LEU A 108 -0.42 36.38 -0.83
C LEU A 108 0.14 37.74 -1.24
N PRO A 109 0.30 38.05 -2.53
CA PRO A 109 0.77 39.36 -2.97
C PRO A 109 -0.25 40.43 -2.57
N HIS A 110 0.20 41.43 -1.85
CA HIS A 110 -0.65 42.52 -1.32
C HIS A 110 0.00 43.90 -1.45
N LYS A 111 -0.85 44.88 -1.53
CA LYS A 111 -0.46 46.31 -1.47
C LYS A 111 -1.33 47.02 -0.44
N GLY A 112 -0.70 47.55 0.62
CA GLY A 112 -1.42 48.23 1.69
C GLY A 112 -2.41 47.32 2.45
N GLY A 113 -2.14 46.01 2.58
CA GLY A 113 -3.00 45.05 3.25
C GLY A 113 -4.13 44.46 2.38
N ILE A 114 -4.28 44.91 1.13
CA ILE A 114 -5.28 44.41 0.18
C ILE A 114 -4.61 43.46 -0.80
N VAL A 115 -5.14 42.22 -0.91
CA VAL A 115 -4.60 41.21 -1.81
C VAL A 115 -4.76 41.66 -3.27
N ASN A 116 -3.67 41.56 -4.03
CA ASN A 116 -3.68 41.82 -5.48
C ASN A 116 -4.05 40.53 -6.23
N ARG A 117 -5.35 40.31 -6.45
CA ARG A 117 -5.86 39.08 -7.08
C ARG A 117 -5.35 38.89 -8.52
N SER A 118 -5.20 39.96 -9.29
CA SER A 118 -4.70 39.87 -10.68
C SER A 118 -3.26 39.36 -10.71
N LEU A 119 -2.39 39.87 -9.83
CA LEU A 119 -1.01 39.40 -9.70
C LEU A 119 -0.95 37.97 -9.17
N LEU A 120 -1.78 37.66 -8.16
CA LEU A 120 -1.89 36.32 -7.58
C LEU A 120 -2.23 35.26 -8.66
N ASN A 121 -3.26 35.52 -9.45
CA ASN A 121 -3.70 34.60 -10.51
C ASN A 121 -2.67 34.49 -11.65
N TYR A 122 -2.02 35.60 -12.00
CA TYR A 122 -0.95 35.60 -13.00
C TYR A 122 0.24 34.74 -12.59
N GLU A 123 0.75 34.96 -11.39
CA GLU A 123 1.89 34.20 -10.85
C GLU A 123 1.55 32.71 -10.65
N ALA A 124 0.36 32.41 -10.12
CA ALA A 124 -0.12 31.04 -10.00
C ALA A 124 -0.23 30.34 -11.36
N GLY A 125 -0.75 31.06 -12.38
CA GLY A 125 -0.83 30.55 -13.74
C GLY A 125 0.54 30.22 -14.34
N LEU A 126 1.58 30.99 -14.01
CA LEU A 126 2.95 30.67 -14.43
C LEU A 126 3.45 29.37 -13.81
N GLN A 127 3.21 29.14 -12.50
CA GLN A 127 3.61 27.90 -11.83
C GLN A 127 2.86 26.68 -12.41
N LEU A 128 1.56 26.81 -12.65
CA LEU A 128 0.76 25.73 -13.25
C LEU A 128 1.23 25.39 -14.66
N LYS A 129 1.51 26.40 -15.49
CA LYS A 129 2.07 26.20 -16.84
C LYS A 129 3.44 25.54 -16.82
N HIS A 130 4.29 25.89 -15.87
CA HIS A 130 5.60 25.24 -15.67
C HIS A 130 5.42 23.73 -15.42
N LEU A 131 4.40 23.34 -14.67
CA LEU A 131 4.07 21.93 -14.43
C LEU A 131 3.26 21.27 -15.56
N GLY A 132 3.01 22.00 -16.66
CA GLY A 132 2.20 21.53 -17.79
C GLY A 132 0.73 21.32 -17.45
N MET A 133 0.20 22.09 -16.47
CA MET A 133 -1.18 22.03 -16.05
C MET A 133 -2.00 23.14 -16.67
N ASP A 134 -3.12 22.76 -17.28
CA ASP A 134 -4.13 23.68 -17.79
C ASP A 134 -5.29 23.77 -16.78
N ILE A 135 -5.04 24.53 -15.71
CA ILE A 135 -6.01 24.77 -14.64
C ILE A 135 -6.17 26.27 -14.47
N ASP A 136 -7.42 26.74 -14.43
CA ASP A 136 -7.73 28.12 -14.11
C ASP A 136 -7.38 28.39 -12.64
N PRO A 137 -6.45 29.35 -12.35
CA PRO A 137 -6.04 29.71 -10.98
C PRO A 137 -7.20 30.13 -10.06
N ASP A 138 -8.32 30.62 -10.61
CA ASP A 138 -9.50 31.03 -9.84
C ASP A 138 -10.43 29.86 -9.47
N THR A 139 -10.16 28.65 -9.96
CA THR A 139 -10.97 27.46 -9.66
C THR A 139 -10.83 27.09 -8.17
N PRO A 140 -11.94 26.93 -7.42
CA PRO A 140 -11.89 26.37 -6.08
C PRO A 140 -11.36 24.94 -6.11
N LEU A 141 -10.44 24.64 -5.19
CA LEU A 141 -9.70 23.38 -5.18
C LEU A 141 -10.59 22.14 -5.11
N LYS A 142 -11.72 22.22 -4.41
CA LYS A 142 -12.69 21.12 -4.26
C LYS A 142 -13.25 20.55 -5.56
N TYR A 143 -13.13 21.28 -6.68
CA TYR A 143 -13.58 20.80 -7.99
C TYR A 143 -12.50 20.06 -8.78
N LEU A 144 -11.29 19.97 -8.25
CA LEU A 144 -10.17 19.30 -8.88
C LEU A 144 -10.06 17.83 -8.44
N SER A 145 -9.44 17.00 -9.28
CA SER A 145 -9.06 15.63 -8.90
C SER A 145 -7.92 15.62 -7.88
N ILE A 146 -7.76 14.50 -7.17
CA ILE A 146 -6.66 14.32 -6.20
C ILE A 146 -5.30 14.48 -6.88
N GLY A 147 -5.14 13.98 -8.12
CA GLY A 147 -3.91 14.18 -8.89
C GLY A 147 -3.63 15.65 -9.20
N GLN A 148 -4.67 16.43 -9.49
CA GLN A 148 -4.53 17.88 -9.68
C GLN A 148 -4.19 18.59 -8.36
N TRP A 149 -4.75 18.15 -7.21
CA TRP A 149 -4.37 18.68 -5.89
C TRP A 149 -2.87 18.50 -5.65
N GLN A 150 -2.33 17.34 -5.99
CA GLN A 150 -0.91 17.07 -5.83
C GLN A 150 -0.04 18.00 -6.68
N MET A 151 -0.48 18.29 -7.91
CA MET A 151 0.21 19.28 -8.74
C MET A 151 0.14 20.69 -8.14
N VAL A 152 -0.95 21.06 -7.48
CA VAL A 152 -1.07 22.33 -6.75
C VAL A 152 -0.11 22.39 -5.56
N GLU A 153 0.08 21.29 -4.81
CA GLU A 153 1.10 21.23 -3.74
C GLU A 153 2.52 21.39 -4.30
N ILE A 154 2.82 20.80 -5.46
CA ILE A 154 4.12 21.00 -6.12
C ILE A 154 4.26 22.46 -6.57
N ALA A 155 3.22 23.05 -7.18
CA ALA A 155 3.23 24.45 -7.58
C ALA A 155 3.49 25.39 -6.38
N LYS A 156 2.89 25.10 -5.22
CA LYS A 156 3.12 25.81 -3.94
C LYS A 156 4.58 25.70 -3.49
N ALA A 157 5.21 24.54 -3.60
CA ALA A 157 6.62 24.34 -3.31
C ALA A 157 7.53 25.16 -4.26
N LEU A 158 7.18 25.22 -5.54
CA LEU A 158 7.92 25.97 -6.56
C LEU A 158 7.77 27.49 -6.36
N ALA A 159 6.57 27.97 -6.04
CA ALA A 159 6.31 29.38 -5.73
C ALA A 159 7.17 29.89 -4.56
N ARG A 160 7.58 29.01 -3.65
CA ARG A 160 8.52 29.28 -2.55
C ARG A 160 9.99 29.07 -2.93
N ASN A 161 10.29 28.82 -4.21
CA ASN A 161 11.64 28.56 -4.71
C ASN A 161 12.37 27.42 -3.96
N ALA A 162 11.64 26.38 -3.60
CA ALA A 162 12.20 25.22 -2.89
C ALA A 162 13.35 24.60 -3.70
N LYS A 163 14.51 24.41 -3.06
CA LYS A 163 15.68 23.73 -3.62
C LYS A 163 15.70 22.25 -3.28
N ILE A 164 15.11 21.89 -2.15
CA ILE A 164 14.95 20.52 -1.66
C ILE A 164 13.45 20.24 -1.64
N ILE A 165 13.03 19.23 -2.40
CA ILE A 165 11.62 18.81 -2.46
C ILE A 165 11.56 17.34 -2.06
N ALA A 166 10.81 17.04 -1.01
CA ALA A 166 10.59 15.66 -0.60
C ALA A 166 9.14 15.25 -0.88
N PHE A 167 8.98 14.04 -1.40
CA PHE A 167 7.70 13.39 -1.68
C PHE A 167 7.53 12.21 -0.72
N ASP A 168 6.47 12.21 0.09
CA ASP A 168 6.14 11.12 1.02
C ASP A 168 4.97 10.30 0.47
N GLU A 169 5.26 9.16 -0.16
CA GLU A 169 4.32 8.24 -0.81
C GLU A 169 3.32 8.91 -1.77
N PRO A 170 3.79 9.69 -2.76
CA PRO A 170 2.93 10.58 -3.52
C PRO A 170 1.96 9.85 -4.47
N THR A 171 2.13 8.56 -4.74
CA THR A 171 1.37 7.81 -5.75
C THR A 171 0.22 7.00 -5.17
N SER A 172 0.06 6.98 -3.85
CA SER A 172 -0.88 6.08 -3.15
C SER A 172 -2.35 6.23 -3.56
N SER A 173 -2.74 7.40 -4.09
CA SER A 173 -4.12 7.72 -4.50
C SER A 173 -4.24 8.15 -5.96
N LEU A 174 -3.18 7.96 -6.78
CA LEU A 174 -3.12 8.40 -8.17
C LEU A 174 -3.43 7.28 -9.16
N SER A 175 -4.10 7.64 -10.26
CA SER A 175 -4.23 6.78 -11.44
C SER A 175 -2.89 6.65 -12.19
N ALA A 176 -2.74 5.62 -13.03
CA ALA A 176 -1.52 5.40 -13.82
C ALA A 176 -1.12 6.63 -14.65
N ARG A 177 -2.09 7.31 -15.29
CA ARG A 177 -1.84 8.53 -16.07
C ARG A 177 -1.34 9.70 -15.21
N GLU A 178 -1.85 9.83 -13.98
CA GLU A 178 -1.42 10.87 -13.03
C GLU A 178 -0.01 10.56 -12.51
N ILE A 179 0.33 9.28 -12.30
CA ILE A 179 1.69 8.84 -11.93
C ILE A 179 2.68 9.19 -13.03
N ASP A 180 2.37 8.91 -14.30
CA ASP A 180 3.24 9.27 -15.44
C ASP A 180 3.49 10.77 -15.49
N ASN A 181 2.47 11.60 -15.25
CA ASN A 181 2.61 13.04 -15.21
C ASN A 181 3.49 13.50 -14.04
N LEU A 182 3.29 12.94 -12.84
CA LEU A 182 4.13 13.21 -11.67
C LEU A 182 5.60 12.87 -11.95
N PHE A 183 5.87 11.71 -12.54
CA PHE A 183 7.23 11.28 -12.88
C PHE A 183 7.89 12.20 -13.91
N ARG A 184 7.13 12.70 -14.89
CA ARG A 184 7.63 13.71 -15.83
C ARG A 184 8.05 14.98 -15.09
N VAL A 185 7.20 15.48 -14.18
CA VAL A 185 7.49 16.69 -13.39
C VAL A 185 8.72 16.48 -12.50
N ILE A 186 8.85 15.34 -11.81
CA ILE A 186 10.01 15.02 -10.98
C ILE A 186 11.30 15.04 -11.83
N ARG A 187 11.27 14.44 -13.04
CA ARG A 187 12.44 14.46 -13.95
C ARG A 187 12.80 15.88 -14.43
N GLU A 188 11.81 16.75 -14.62
CA GLU A 188 12.07 18.17 -14.95
C GLU A 188 12.71 18.92 -13.78
N LEU A 189 12.16 18.77 -12.57
CA LEU A 189 12.71 19.38 -11.35
C LEU A 189 14.15 18.90 -11.06
N ARG A 190 14.43 17.62 -11.32
CA ARG A 190 15.78 17.06 -11.26
C ARG A 190 16.73 17.78 -12.25
N LYS A 191 16.30 17.98 -13.51
CA LYS A 191 17.10 18.69 -14.53
C LYS A 191 17.38 20.14 -14.15
N GLU A 192 16.47 20.79 -13.39
CA GLU A 192 16.67 22.12 -12.85
C GLU A 192 17.70 22.18 -11.70
N GLY A 193 18.30 21.05 -11.33
CA GLY A 193 19.30 20.96 -10.27
C GLY A 193 18.71 20.96 -8.86
N ARG A 194 17.42 20.64 -8.68
CA ARG A 194 16.83 20.47 -7.34
C ARG A 194 17.27 19.16 -6.71
N VAL A 195 17.34 19.13 -5.39
CA VAL A 195 17.49 17.89 -4.62
C VAL A 195 16.10 17.30 -4.40
N ILE A 196 15.89 16.06 -4.83
CA ILE A 196 14.61 15.37 -4.69
C ILE A 196 14.79 14.20 -3.73
N LEU A 197 14.04 14.20 -2.63
CA LEU A 197 13.87 13.03 -1.78
C LEU A 197 12.55 12.34 -2.16
N TYR A 198 12.60 11.05 -2.42
CA TYR A 198 11.43 10.29 -2.85
C TYR A 198 11.20 9.10 -1.94
N VAL A 199 10.11 9.13 -1.17
CA VAL A 199 9.70 8.02 -0.30
C VAL A 199 8.62 7.22 -0.99
N SER A 200 8.87 5.95 -1.24
CA SER A 200 7.89 5.00 -1.74
C SER A 200 8.22 3.60 -1.21
N HIS A 201 7.20 2.77 -1.09
CA HIS A 201 7.34 1.34 -0.86
C HIS A 201 7.20 0.51 -2.14
N ARG A 202 6.91 1.17 -3.29
CA ARG A 202 6.75 0.57 -4.62
C ARG A 202 8.08 0.57 -5.36
N MET A 203 8.63 -0.61 -5.55
CA MET A 203 9.96 -0.76 -6.13
C MET A 203 10.03 -0.28 -7.58
N GLU A 204 8.97 -0.49 -8.38
CA GLU A 204 8.91 -0.02 -9.77
C GLU A 204 9.11 1.49 -9.87
N GLU A 205 8.54 2.25 -8.93
CA GLU A 205 8.69 3.71 -8.88
C GLU A 205 10.14 4.11 -8.58
N ILE A 206 10.75 3.41 -7.61
CA ILE A 206 12.12 3.65 -7.20
C ILE A 206 13.09 3.38 -8.35
N PHE A 207 12.97 2.24 -9.03
CA PHE A 207 13.80 1.92 -10.19
C PHE A 207 13.57 2.87 -11.37
N ALA A 208 12.35 3.37 -11.56
CA ALA A 208 12.00 4.28 -12.66
C ALA A 208 12.53 5.72 -12.48
N LEU A 209 12.75 6.16 -11.22
CA LEU A 209 13.02 7.56 -10.89
C LEU A 209 14.38 7.81 -10.26
N SER A 210 14.89 6.88 -9.45
CA SER A 210 15.96 7.19 -8.50
C SER A 210 17.35 7.06 -9.08
N ASP A 211 18.23 7.93 -8.63
CA ASP A 211 19.68 7.89 -8.92
C ASP A 211 20.46 7.26 -7.76
N ALA A 212 19.90 7.31 -6.56
CA ALA A 212 20.44 6.67 -5.37
C ALA A 212 19.31 6.25 -4.44
N ILE A 213 19.54 5.22 -3.63
CA ILE A 213 18.58 4.68 -2.68
C ILE A 213 19.26 4.53 -1.33
N THR A 214 18.68 5.12 -0.28
CA THR A 214 19.06 4.82 1.10
C THR A 214 18.00 3.96 1.76
N VAL A 215 18.44 2.84 2.31
CA VAL A 215 17.57 1.87 2.99
C VAL A 215 17.62 2.09 4.49
N PHE A 216 16.43 2.17 5.11
CA PHE A 216 16.21 2.24 6.56
C PHE A 216 15.59 0.94 7.08
N LYS A 217 16.02 0.52 8.27
CA LYS A 217 15.42 -0.58 9.01
C LYS A 217 15.42 -0.26 10.50
N ASP A 218 14.27 -0.41 11.15
CA ASP A 218 14.10 -0.20 12.62
C ASP A 218 14.70 1.13 13.11
N GLY A 219 14.48 2.21 12.38
CA GLY A 219 15.00 3.54 12.71
C GLY A 219 16.50 3.72 12.49
N ARG A 220 17.17 2.83 11.78
CA ARG A 220 18.61 2.86 11.51
C ARG A 220 18.91 2.91 10.02
N TYR A 221 20.03 3.50 9.68
CA TYR A 221 20.63 3.42 8.35
C TYR A 221 21.17 2.00 8.11
N VAL A 222 20.85 1.41 6.97
CA VAL A 222 21.39 0.11 6.55
C VAL A 222 22.46 0.31 5.50
N LYS A 223 22.10 0.90 4.35
CA LYS A 223 23.00 1.07 3.20
C LYS A 223 22.45 2.13 2.26
N THR A 224 23.36 2.79 1.53
CA THR A 224 23.05 3.62 0.36
C THR A 224 23.58 2.94 -0.90
N PHE A 225 22.71 2.76 -1.88
CA PHE A 225 23.04 2.33 -3.22
C PHE A 225 23.16 3.58 -4.11
N THR A 226 24.30 3.74 -4.78
CA THR A 226 24.58 4.90 -5.64
C THR A 226 24.74 4.52 -7.11
N ASP A 227 24.81 3.23 -7.43
CA ASP A 227 24.85 2.69 -8.78
C ASP A 227 23.61 1.84 -9.03
N MET A 228 22.61 2.45 -9.63
CA MET A 228 21.33 1.81 -9.90
C MET A 228 21.40 0.67 -10.92
N GLN A 229 22.47 0.58 -11.71
CA GLN A 229 22.67 -0.51 -12.69
C GLN A 229 23.05 -1.83 -11.99
N GLN A 230 23.59 -1.76 -10.79
CA GLN A 230 24.01 -2.92 -9.99
C GLN A 230 23.01 -3.28 -8.89
N VAL A 231 21.90 -2.57 -8.80
CA VAL A 231 20.86 -2.83 -7.79
C VAL A 231 19.74 -3.63 -8.45
N ASP A 232 19.63 -4.89 -8.07
CA ASP A 232 18.47 -5.70 -8.40
C ASP A 232 17.42 -5.66 -7.29
N HIS A 233 16.27 -6.20 -7.58
CA HIS A 233 15.15 -6.29 -6.65
C HIS A 233 15.53 -7.04 -5.36
N ASP A 234 16.33 -8.11 -5.50
CA ASP A 234 16.71 -8.99 -4.41
C ASP A 234 17.65 -8.30 -3.42
N ALA A 235 18.66 -7.58 -3.93
CA ALA A 235 19.59 -6.82 -3.10
C ALA A 235 18.88 -5.73 -2.28
N LEU A 236 17.84 -5.12 -2.87
CA LEU A 236 17.07 -4.07 -2.20
C LEU A 236 16.20 -4.66 -1.08
N VAL A 237 15.49 -5.75 -1.38
CA VAL A 237 14.68 -6.48 -0.39
C VAL A 237 15.55 -7.05 0.73
N GLN A 238 16.69 -7.64 0.39
CA GLN A 238 17.65 -8.13 1.39
C GLN A 238 18.11 -7.01 2.33
N ALA A 239 18.39 -5.82 1.80
CA ALA A 239 18.75 -4.66 2.62
C ALA A 239 17.61 -4.18 3.52
N MET A 240 16.35 -4.27 3.06
CA MET A 240 15.18 -3.85 3.83
C MET A 240 14.81 -4.85 4.93
N VAL A 241 14.77 -6.13 4.60
CA VAL A 241 14.29 -7.21 5.48
C VAL A 241 15.43 -7.88 6.23
N GLY A 242 16.62 -7.94 5.63
CA GLY A 242 17.80 -8.63 6.17
C GLY A 242 17.76 -10.14 5.96
N ARG A 243 16.97 -10.65 5.00
CA ARG A 243 16.84 -12.05 4.59
C ARG A 243 16.76 -12.15 3.08
N ASP A 244 17.08 -13.31 2.51
CA ASP A 244 16.94 -13.56 1.08
C ASP A 244 15.47 -13.65 0.66
N ILE A 245 15.15 -13.25 -0.58
CA ILE A 245 13.78 -13.25 -1.12
C ILE A 245 13.16 -14.65 -1.11
N GLY A 246 13.96 -15.70 -1.38
CA GLY A 246 13.51 -17.08 -1.25
C GLY A 246 12.92 -17.42 0.13
N ASP A 247 13.40 -16.75 1.19
CA ASP A 247 12.90 -16.87 2.55
C ASP A 247 11.62 -16.05 2.84
N ILE A 248 11.27 -15.07 1.98
CA ILE A 248 10.11 -14.20 2.23
C ILE A 248 8.80 -14.93 1.97
N TYR A 249 8.74 -15.66 0.86
CA TYR A 249 7.54 -16.42 0.52
C TYR A 249 7.47 -17.73 1.27
N GLY A 250 8.62 -18.41 1.48
CA GLY A 250 8.72 -19.62 2.30
C GLY A 250 7.88 -20.81 1.78
N TRP A 251 7.57 -20.81 0.46
CA TRP A 251 6.80 -21.90 -0.14
C TRP A 251 7.55 -23.25 -0.01
N GLN A 252 6.78 -24.28 0.29
CA GLN A 252 7.27 -25.66 0.33
C GLN A 252 6.26 -26.58 -0.34
N PRO A 253 6.72 -27.60 -1.08
CA PRO A 253 5.83 -28.62 -1.64
C PRO A 253 4.97 -29.26 -0.56
N ARG A 254 3.70 -29.47 -0.86
CA ARG A 254 2.73 -30.08 0.05
C ARG A 254 1.86 -31.11 -0.64
N SER A 255 1.32 -32.04 0.13
CA SER A 255 0.33 -32.99 -0.35
C SER A 255 -1.07 -32.40 -0.21
N TYR A 256 -1.90 -32.61 -1.21
CA TYR A 256 -3.28 -32.12 -1.21
C TYR A 256 -4.22 -33.31 -0.93
N GLY A 257 -5.34 -33.01 -0.25
CA GLY A 257 -6.42 -33.96 -0.07
C GLY A 257 -7.41 -33.96 -1.23
N GLU A 258 -8.63 -34.43 -0.94
CA GLU A 258 -9.74 -34.39 -1.87
C GLU A 258 -10.18 -32.98 -2.21
N GLU A 259 -10.97 -32.82 -3.27
CA GLU A 259 -11.59 -31.59 -3.69
C GLU A 259 -12.48 -31.01 -2.57
N ARG A 260 -12.21 -29.76 -2.17
CA ARG A 260 -12.96 -29.07 -1.10
C ARG A 260 -13.89 -28.01 -1.66
N LEU A 261 -13.39 -27.15 -2.55
CA LEU A 261 -14.16 -26.15 -3.28
C LEU A 261 -14.22 -26.55 -4.74
N ARG A 262 -15.42 -26.59 -5.33
CA ARG A 262 -15.61 -26.75 -6.77
C ARG A 262 -16.59 -25.72 -7.29
N LEU A 263 -16.19 -25.03 -8.32
CA LEU A 263 -17.02 -24.14 -9.13
C LEU A 263 -17.36 -24.89 -10.42
N ASP A 264 -18.65 -24.98 -10.73
CA ASP A 264 -19.13 -25.59 -11.95
C ASP A 264 -19.89 -24.55 -12.77
N ALA A 265 -19.24 -24.08 -13.83
CA ALA A 265 -19.73 -23.05 -14.75
C ALA A 265 -20.29 -21.81 -14.03
N VAL A 266 -19.62 -21.34 -12.97
CA VAL A 266 -20.06 -20.19 -12.16
C VAL A 266 -19.92 -18.90 -12.94
N LYS A 267 -20.99 -18.09 -12.94
CA LYS A 267 -21.03 -16.74 -13.52
C LYS A 267 -21.50 -15.74 -12.49
N ALA A 268 -20.72 -14.67 -12.34
CA ALA A 268 -21.00 -13.54 -11.45
C ALA A 268 -20.82 -12.22 -12.24
N PRO A 269 -21.32 -11.08 -11.74
CA PRO A 269 -21.02 -9.79 -12.34
C PRO A 269 -19.51 -9.59 -12.47
N GLY A 270 -19.02 -9.07 -13.62
CA GLY A 270 -17.59 -8.94 -13.91
C GLY A 270 -16.90 -10.21 -14.44
N VAL A 271 -17.57 -11.36 -14.39
CA VAL A 271 -17.12 -12.62 -15.00
C VAL A 271 -17.76 -12.76 -16.39
N ARG A 272 -16.92 -12.76 -17.42
CA ARG A 272 -17.38 -12.77 -18.82
C ARG A 272 -17.84 -14.15 -19.30
N THR A 273 -17.03 -15.17 -19.03
CA THR A 273 -17.33 -16.56 -19.34
C THR A 273 -17.53 -17.36 -18.07
N PRO A 274 -18.41 -18.38 -18.06
CA PRO A 274 -18.59 -19.26 -16.90
C PRO A 274 -17.25 -19.86 -16.44
N ILE A 275 -16.98 -19.80 -15.13
CA ILE A 275 -15.73 -20.29 -14.53
C ILE A 275 -15.97 -21.65 -13.90
N SER A 276 -15.13 -22.63 -14.27
CA SER A 276 -15.01 -23.93 -13.62
C SER A 276 -13.61 -24.02 -13.00
N LEU A 277 -13.56 -24.27 -11.70
CA LEU A 277 -12.32 -24.32 -10.92
C LEU A 277 -12.52 -25.25 -9.73
N ALA A 278 -11.52 -26.05 -9.40
CA ALA A 278 -11.50 -26.82 -8.17
C ALA A 278 -10.30 -26.44 -7.30
N VAL A 279 -10.50 -26.45 -5.98
CA VAL A 279 -9.43 -26.25 -4.98
C VAL A 279 -9.50 -27.41 -3.99
N ARG A 280 -8.38 -28.10 -3.80
CA ARG A 280 -8.28 -29.26 -2.93
C ARG A 280 -8.04 -28.87 -1.46
N ARG A 281 -8.26 -29.78 -0.54
CA ARG A 281 -7.90 -29.62 0.87
C ARG A 281 -6.39 -29.38 0.99
N GLY A 282 -6.02 -28.28 1.62
CA GLY A 282 -4.63 -27.90 1.83
C GLY A 282 -3.92 -27.32 0.60
N GLU A 283 -4.65 -27.12 -0.51
CA GLU A 283 -4.12 -26.45 -1.70
C GLU A 283 -4.27 -24.93 -1.60
N ILE A 284 -3.24 -24.22 -2.06
CA ILE A 284 -3.24 -22.76 -2.22
C ILE A 284 -3.28 -22.47 -3.73
N VAL A 285 -4.43 -22.01 -4.21
CA VAL A 285 -4.60 -21.57 -5.61
C VAL A 285 -4.51 -20.06 -5.68
N GLY A 286 -3.55 -19.55 -6.45
CA GLY A 286 -3.39 -18.13 -6.72
C GLY A 286 -4.15 -17.70 -7.97
N LEU A 287 -4.98 -16.65 -7.85
CA LEU A 287 -5.61 -15.99 -9.00
C LEU A 287 -4.74 -14.79 -9.39
N PHE A 288 -4.10 -14.85 -10.55
CA PHE A 288 -3.37 -13.74 -11.12
C PHE A 288 -4.14 -13.09 -12.26
N GLY A 289 -3.96 -11.81 -12.48
CA GLY A 289 -4.50 -11.08 -13.63
C GLY A 289 -4.33 -9.57 -13.45
N LEU A 290 -4.41 -8.83 -14.54
CA LEU A 290 -4.34 -7.37 -14.52
C LEU A 290 -5.58 -6.76 -13.83
N VAL A 291 -5.51 -5.47 -13.49
CA VAL A 291 -6.65 -4.74 -12.92
C VAL A 291 -7.87 -4.86 -13.84
N GLY A 292 -9.02 -5.24 -13.27
CA GLY A 292 -10.24 -5.51 -14.05
C GLY A 292 -10.32 -6.91 -14.66
N ALA A 293 -9.44 -7.85 -14.28
CA ALA A 293 -9.48 -9.22 -14.77
C ALA A 293 -10.67 -10.06 -14.24
N GLY A 294 -11.44 -9.56 -13.27
CA GLY A 294 -12.62 -10.23 -12.73
C GLY A 294 -12.37 -11.06 -11.46
N ARG A 295 -11.19 -10.96 -10.86
CA ARG A 295 -10.78 -11.75 -9.66
C ARG A 295 -11.63 -11.40 -8.44
N SER A 296 -11.67 -10.13 -8.07
CA SER A 296 -12.43 -9.63 -6.91
C SER A 296 -13.93 -9.84 -7.08
N GLU A 297 -14.43 -9.66 -8.30
CA GLU A 297 -15.83 -9.89 -8.65
C GLU A 297 -16.22 -11.37 -8.47
N LEU A 298 -15.35 -12.29 -8.89
CA LEU A 298 -15.54 -13.72 -8.66
C LEU A 298 -15.60 -14.02 -7.16
N MET A 299 -14.63 -13.53 -6.37
CA MET A 299 -14.59 -13.77 -4.92
C MET A 299 -15.79 -13.19 -4.20
N LYS A 300 -16.22 -11.96 -4.56
CA LYS A 300 -17.44 -11.36 -4.01
C LYS A 300 -18.68 -12.15 -4.36
N GLY A 301 -18.78 -12.70 -5.56
CA GLY A 301 -19.85 -13.61 -5.96
C GLY A 301 -19.86 -14.87 -5.13
N LEU A 302 -18.72 -15.53 -4.96
CA LEU A 302 -18.59 -16.77 -4.16
C LEU A 302 -18.94 -16.54 -2.68
N PHE A 303 -18.64 -15.37 -2.15
CA PHE A 303 -18.99 -15.03 -0.76
C PHE A 303 -20.46 -14.56 -0.59
N GLY A 304 -21.18 -14.29 -1.70
CA GLY A 304 -22.56 -13.79 -1.66
C GLY A 304 -22.65 -12.28 -1.45
N GLY A 305 -21.58 -11.54 -1.70
CA GLY A 305 -21.58 -10.07 -1.76
C GLY A 305 -22.22 -9.56 -3.05
N THR A 306 -22.14 -10.34 -4.13
CA THR A 306 -22.90 -10.16 -5.37
C THR A 306 -23.57 -11.48 -5.74
N GLN A 307 -24.64 -11.42 -6.56
CA GLN A 307 -25.41 -12.60 -6.91
C GLN A 307 -24.73 -13.41 -8.01
N ILE A 308 -24.53 -14.71 -7.78
CA ILE A 308 -24.17 -15.68 -8.84
C ILE A 308 -25.38 -15.81 -9.79
N THR A 309 -25.15 -15.59 -11.08
CA THR A 309 -26.21 -15.57 -12.11
C THR A 309 -26.37 -16.91 -12.82
N ALA A 310 -25.36 -17.78 -12.80
CA ALA A 310 -25.39 -19.13 -13.35
C ALA A 310 -24.33 -20.02 -12.72
N GLY A 311 -24.46 -21.33 -12.87
CA GLY A 311 -23.53 -22.32 -12.34
C GLY A 311 -23.83 -22.73 -10.91
N GLN A 312 -22.96 -23.59 -10.36
CA GLN A 312 -23.14 -24.18 -9.03
C GLN A 312 -21.81 -24.16 -8.27
N VAL A 313 -21.85 -23.82 -6.98
CA VAL A 313 -20.73 -23.93 -6.04
C VAL A 313 -20.90 -25.16 -5.17
N TYR A 314 -19.82 -25.91 -4.97
CA TYR A 314 -19.79 -27.07 -4.09
C TYR A 314 -18.71 -26.93 -3.04
N ILE A 315 -19.02 -27.31 -1.80
CA ILE A 315 -18.05 -27.45 -0.70
C ILE A 315 -18.16 -28.87 -0.16
N ASP A 316 -17.03 -29.61 -0.08
CA ASP A 316 -16.99 -31.02 0.28
C ASP A 316 -18.03 -31.85 -0.54
N GLN A 317 -18.10 -31.61 -1.86
CA GLN A 317 -19.00 -32.23 -2.84
C GLN A 317 -20.49 -31.92 -2.61
N GLN A 318 -20.87 -31.08 -1.64
CA GLN A 318 -22.25 -30.67 -1.40
C GLN A 318 -22.54 -29.34 -2.12
N PRO A 319 -23.63 -29.26 -2.89
CA PRO A 319 -24.00 -28.00 -3.56
C PRO A 319 -24.45 -26.99 -2.52
N ILE A 320 -23.98 -25.73 -2.66
CA ILE A 320 -24.27 -24.62 -1.76
C ILE A 320 -25.01 -23.52 -2.53
N ASP A 321 -26.17 -23.10 -2.03
CA ASP A 321 -26.91 -21.94 -2.55
C ASP A 321 -26.49 -20.67 -1.82
N ILE A 322 -25.63 -19.88 -2.42
CA ILE A 322 -25.05 -18.68 -1.83
C ILE A 322 -25.79 -17.44 -2.37
N ARG A 323 -26.66 -16.85 -1.54
CA ARG A 323 -27.43 -15.62 -1.87
C ARG A 323 -26.98 -14.42 -1.04
N LYS A 324 -26.24 -14.63 0.03
CA LYS A 324 -25.75 -13.60 0.96
C LYS A 324 -24.55 -14.13 1.76
N PRO A 325 -23.72 -13.27 2.33
CA PRO A 325 -22.51 -13.66 3.07
C PRO A 325 -22.73 -14.67 4.18
N SER A 326 -23.88 -14.59 4.88
CA SER A 326 -24.19 -15.53 5.98
C SER A 326 -24.34 -16.99 5.49
N HIS A 327 -24.71 -17.23 4.22
CA HIS A 327 -24.78 -18.58 3.66
C HIS A 327 -23.39 -19.13 3.39
N ALA A 328 -22.46 -18.30 2.87
CA ALA A 328 -21.06 -18.68 2.68
C ALA A 328 -20.40 -19.03 4.01
N ILE A 329 -20.57 -18.14 5.04
CA ILE A 329 -20.03 -18.37 6.38
C ILE A 329 -20.58 -19.66 7.00
N ALA A 330 -21.88 -19.92 6.86
CA ALA A 330 -22.50 -21.16 7.37
C ALA A 330 -21.97 -22.43 6.67
N ALA A 331 -21.56 -22.32 5.41
CA ALA A 331 -20.93 -23.40 4.64
C ALA A 331 -19.43 -23.56 4.93
N GLY A 332 -18.84 -22.67 5.73
CA GLY A 332 -17.42 -22.68 6.07
C GLY A 332 -16.53 -21.93 5.06
N MET A 333 -17.11 -21.03 4.24
CA MET A 333 -16.36 -20.19 3.31
C MET A 333 -16.25 -18.76 3.85
N MET A 334 -15.02 -18.25 3.96
CA MET A 334 -14.70 -16.94 4.52
C MET A 334 -14.04 -16.05 3.48
N LEU A 335 -14.17 -14.72 3.61
CA LEU A 335 -13.57 -13.75 2.69
C LEU A 335 -12.79 -12.67 3.47
N CYS A 336 -11.54 -12.47 3.08
CA CYS A 336 -10.79 -11.24 3.40
C CYS A 336 -10.85 -10.35 2.14
N PRO A 337 -11.57 -9.22 2.16
CA PRO A 337 -11.78 -8.38 0.99
C PRO A 337 -10.56 -7.50 0.68
N GLU A 338 -10.47 -7.01 -0.57
CA GLU A 338 -9.44 -6.08 -1.03
C GLU A 338 -9.45 -4.77 -0.24
N ASP A 339 -10.62 -4.11 -0.14
CA ASP A 339 -10.76 -2.89 0.66
C ASP A 339 -11.08 -3.22 2.11
N ARG A 340 -10.01 -3.37 2.91
CA ARG A 340 -10.13 -3.64 4.35
C ARG A 340 -10.92 -2.58 5.10
N LYS A 341 -10.73 -1.28 4.72
CA LYS A 341 -11.33 -0.16 5.45
C LYS A 341 -12.83 -0.04 5.20
N ALA A 342 -13.25 -0.27 3.95
CA ALA A 342 -14.66 -0.17 3.56
C ALA A 342 -15.44 -1.47 3.80
N GLU A 343 -14.82 -2.65 3.60
CA GLU A 343 -15.52 -3.93 3.58
C GLU A 343 -15.04 -4.90 4.67
N GLY A 344 -13.80 -4.74 5.17
CA GLY A 344 -13.16 -5.72 6.04
C GLY A 344 -13.30 -5.44 7.54
N ILE A 345 -13.27 -4.18 7.98
CA ILE A 345 -13.30 -3.78 9.39
C ILE A 345 -14.47 -2.85 9.69
N ILE A 346 -14.83 -2.76 10.98
CA ILE A 346 -15.69 -1.71 11.50
C ILE A 346 -14.79 -0.70 12.22
N PRO A 347 -14.43 0.43 11.57
CA PRO A 347 -13.34 1.32 12.02
C PRO A 347 -13.51 1.88 13.44
N VAL A 348 -14.76 2.15 13.82
CA VAL A 348 -15.12 2.74 15.12
C VAL A 348 -15.28 1.72 16.25
N HIS A 349 -15.07 0.43 15.96
CA HIS A 349 -15.11 -0.65 16.95
C HIS A 349 -13.69 -1.06 17.38
N SER A 350 -13.63 -1.71 18.54
CA SER A 350 -12.38 -2.23 19.10
C SER A 350 -11.82 -3.41 18.28
N VAL A 351 -10.57 -3.76 18.51
CA VAL A 351 -9.96 -4.99 17.98
C VAL A 351 -10.75 -6.21 18.44
N ARG A 352 -11.18 -6.26 19.72
CA ARG A 352 -12.03 -7.31 20.27
C ARG A 352 -13.32 -7.48 19.48
N ASP A 353 -14.06 -6.39 19.28
CA ASP A 353 -15.33 -6.45 18.55
C ASP A 353 -15.14 -6.91 17.11
N ASN A 354 -14.09 -6.41 16.43
CA ASN A 354 -13.80 -6.79 15.07
C ASN A 354 -13.43 -8.27 14.92
N ILE A 355 -12.71 -8.85 15.88
CA ILE A 355 -12.39 -10.29 15.89
C ILE A 355 -13.63 -11.12 16.15
N ASN A 356 -14.49 -10.71 17.09
CA ASN A 356 -15.57 -11.55 17.59
C ASN A 356 -16.89 -11.46 16.81
N ILE A 357 -17.08 -10.42 15.99
CA ILE A 357 -18.39 -10.08 15.38
C ILE A 357 -19.04 -11.23 14.62
N SER A 358 -18.26 -12.07 13.93
CA SER A 358 -18.81 -13.20 13.17
C SER A 358 -19.24 -14.36 14.07
N ALA A 359 -18.34 -14.79 14.96
CA ALA A 359 -18.55 -15.95 15.83
C ALA A 359 -19.44 -15.65 17.06
N ARG A 360 -19.61 -14.37 17.42
CA ARG A 360 -20.41 -13.89 18.57
C ARG A 360 -21.74 -14.61 18.70
N ARG A 361 -22.48 -14.77 17.59
CA ARG A 361 -23.79 -15.43 17.55
C ARG A 361 -23.79 -16.89 18.03
N LYS A 362 -22.64 -17.59 17.92
CA LYS A 362 -22.50 -18.99 18.37
C LYS A 362 -22.20 -19.10 19.87
N HIS A 363 -21.78 -18.01 20.50
CA HIS A 363 -21.27 -17.99 21.88
C HIS A 363 -22.06 -17.09 22.82
N VAL A 364 -23.30 -16.73 22.45
CA VAL A 364 -24.20 -15.95 23.31
C VAL A 364 -24.73 -16.80 24.49
N LEU A 365 -24.89 -16.16 25.64
CA LEU A 365 -25.51 -16.78 26.83
C LEU A 365 -27.02 -16.69 26.71
N GLY A 366 -27.72 -17.81 26.95
CA GLY A 366 -29.18 -17.85 26.90
C GLY A 366 -29.77 -17.45 25.52
N GLY A 367 -28.99 -17.53 24.45
CA GLY A 367 -29.43 -17.22 23.09
C GLY A 367 -29.46 -15.72 22.73
N CYS A 368 -29.24 -14.79 23.66
CA CYS A 368 -29.39 -13.35 23.41
C CYS A 368 -28.40 -12.43 24.15
N VAL A 369 -27.68 -12.91 25.14
CA VAL A 369 -26.75 -12.08 25.92
C VAL A 369 -25.31 -12.29 25.44
N ILE A 370 -24.56 -11.22 25.17
CA ILE A 370 -23.17 -11.30 24.78
C ILE A 370 -22.33 -11.92 25.90
N ASN A 371 -21.54 -12.92 25.57
CA ASN A 371 -20.61 -13.56 26.50
C ASN A 371 -19.27 -12.81 26.50
N ASN A 372 -19.16 -11.77 27.30
CA ASN A 372 -17.97 -10.93 27.38
C ASN A 372 -16.71 -11.73 27.76
N GLY A 373 -16.83 -12.71 28.67
CA GLY A 373 -15.68 -13.52 29.05
C GLY A 373 -15.13 -14.39 27.90
N TRP A 374 -16.02 -14.93 27.05
CA TRP A 374 -15.59 -15.62 25.85
C TRP A 374 -14.93 -14.65 24.85
N GLU A 375 -15.53 -13.48 24.65
CA GLU A 375 -15.01 -12.48 23.70
C GLU A 375 -13.64 -11.96 24.07
N GLU A 376 -13.40 -11.70 25.38
CA GLU A 376 -12.09 -11.28 25.86
C GLU A 376 -11.05 -12.38 25.64
N ASN A 377 -11.36 -13.63 26.04
CA ASN A 377 -10.44 -14.76 25.87
C ASN A 377 -10.14 -15.05 24.40
N ASN A 378 -11.15 -15.00 23.52
CA ASN A 378 -10.98 -15.24 22.09
C ASN A 378 -10.15 -14.14 21.42
N ALA A 379 -10.43 -12.88 21.71
CA ALA A 379 -9.64 -11.75 21.19
C ALA A 379 -8.19 -11.83 21.66
N ASP A 380 -7.95 -12.07 22.93
CA ASP A 380 -6.59 -12.21 23.49
C ASP A 380 -5.83 -13.40 22.90
N HIS A 381 -6.53 -14.50 22.63
CA HIS A 381 -5.95 -15.65 21.94
C HIS A 381 -5.47 -15.27 20.54
N HIS A 382 -6.32 -14.62 19.73
CA HIS A 382 -5.97 -14.24 18.37
C HIS A 382 -4.96 -13.09 18.30
N ILE A 383 -4.99 -12.14 19.24
CA ILE A 383 -3.96 -11.10 19.37
C ILE A 383 -2.58 -11.74 19.56
N ARG A 384 -2.49 -12.75 20.42
CA ARG A 384 -1.22 -13.46 20.69
C ARG A 384 -0.81 -14.39 19.56
N SER A 385 -1.72 -15.25 19.08
CA SER A 385 -1.41 -16.27 18.06
C SER A 385 -1.03 -15.66 16.70
N LEU A 386 -1.64 -14.52 16.33
CA LEU A 386 -1.35 -13.80 15.09
C LEU A 386 -0.33 -12.67 15.29
N ASN A 387 0.22 -12.51 16.50
CA ASN A 387 1.15 -11.43 16.82
C ASN A 387 0.62 -10.05 16.39
N ILE A 388 -0.63 -9.72 16.78
CA ILE A 388 -1.26 -8.43 16.46
C ILE A 388 -0.63 -7.37 17.37
N LYS A 389 0.07 -6.41 16.79
CA LYS A 389 0.69 -5.30 17.54
C LYS A 389 -0.38 -4.29 17.93
N THR A 390 -0.88 -4.37 19.15
CA THR A 390 -1.88 -3.47 19.74
C THR A 390 -1.57 -3.22 21.21
N PRO A 391 -1.90 -2.02 21.75
CA PRO A 391 -1.82 -1.77 23.21
C PRO A 391 -2.76 -2.64 24.04
N GLY A 392 -3.86 -3.13 23.45
CA GLY A 392 -4.87 -3.97 24.08
C GLY A 392 -6.03 -4.26 23.17
N ALA A 393 -6.92 -5.17 23.58
CA ALA A 393 -8.09 -5.59 22.79
C ALA A 393 -9.12 -4.48 22.60
N GLU A 394 -9.17 -3.48 23.49
CA GLU A 394 -10.07 -2.32 23.44
C GLU A 394 -9.60 -1.19 22.50
N GLN A 395 -8.40 -1.28 21.96
CA GLN A 395 -7.90 -0.31 20.97
C GLN A 395 -8.82 -0.26 19.76
N LEU A 396 -9.17 0.94 19.29
CA LEU A 396 -9.90 1.10 18.03
C LEU A 396 -9.08 0.52 16.87
N ILE A 397 -9.70 -0.33 16.05
CA ILE A 397 -9.02 -1.03 14.96
C ILE A 397 -8.47 -0.07 13.90
N MET A 398 -9.11 1.09 13.70
CA MET A 398 -8.65 2.11 12.77
C MET A 398 -7.25 2.65 13.08
N ASN A 399 -6.81 2.57 14.34
CA ASN A 399 -5.50 3.06 14.79
C ASN A 399 -4.37 2.03 14.58
N LEU A 400 -4.69 0.82 14.11
CA LEU A 400 -3.68 -0.18 13.80
C LEU A 400 -3.11 0.01 12.40
N SER A 401 -1.86 -0.48 12.20
CA SER A 401 -1.28 -0.58 10.86
C SER A 401 -2.07 -1.55 9.98
N GLY A 402 -1.96 -1.41 8.65
CA GLY A 402 -2.66 -2.26 7.69
C GLY A 402 -2.42 -3.76 7.91
N GLY A 403 -1.20 -4.18 8.22
CA GLY A 403 -0.89 -5.57 8.53
C GLY A 403 -1.60 -6.08 9.79
N ASN A 404 -1.70 -5.26 10.84
CA ASN A 404 -2.41 -5.64 12.07
C ASN A 404 -3.94 -5.65 11.88
N GLN A 405 -4.49 -4.76 11.05
CA GLN A 405 -5.89 -4.82 10.63
C GLN A 405 -6.20 -6.12 9.88
N GLN A 406 -5.32 -6.51 8.93
CA GLN A 406 -5.46 -7.76 8.18
C GLN A 406 -5.43 -8.99 9.10
N LYS A 407 -4.52 -9.01 10.07
CA LYS A 407 -4.46 -10.07 11.08
C LYS A 407 -5.71 -10.13 11.95
N ALA A 408 -6.32 -8.99 12.29
CA ALA A 408 -7.57 -8.96 13.02
C ALA A 408 -8.74 -9.54 12.20
N ILE A 409 -8.79 -9.28 10.87
CA ILE A 409 -9.75 -9.90 9.96
C ILE A 409 -9.52 -11.42 9.90
N LEU A 410 -8.27 -11.88 9.79
CA LEU A 410 -7.94 -13.31 9.85
C LEU A 410 -8.34 -13.93 11.19
N GLY A 411 -8.10 -13.25 12.32
CA GLY A 411 -8.55 -13.67 13.66
C GLY A 411 -10.06 -13.83 13.76
N ARG A 412 -10.83 -12.97 13.09
CA ARG A 412 -12.30 -13.11 12.97
C ARG A 412 -12.68 -14.45 12.35
N TRP A 413 -12.01 -14.80 11.24
CA TRP A 413 -12.32 -16.01 10.49
C TRP A 413 -11.79 -17.28 11.16
N LEU A 414 -10.67 -17.18 11.88
CA LEU A 414 -10.15 -18.27 12.72
C LEU A 414 -11.05 -18.59 13.92
N SER A 415 -11.98 -17.70 14.29
CA SER A 415 -13.00 -17.93 15.29
C SER A 415 -14.21 -18.72 14.77
N GLU A 416 -14.23 -19.03 13.46
CA GLU A 416 -15.29 -19.79 12.79
C GLU A 416 -14.77 -21.17 12.32
N GLU A 417 -15.67 -22.09 11.98
CA GLU A 417 -15.33 -23.36 11.35
C GLU A 417 -15.03 -23.14 9.86
N MET A 418 -13.74 -22.94 9.56
CA MET A 418 -13.30 -22.59 8.21
C MET A 418 -12.92 -23.81 7.39
N LYS A 419 -13.51 -23.94 6.21
CA LYS A 419 -13.19 -24.96 5.19
C LYS A 419 -12.48 -24.36 3.99
N VAL A 420 -12.92 -23.17 3.58
CA VAL A 420 -12.41 -22.42 2.44
C VAL A 420 -12.14 -20.99 2.87
N ILE A 421 -11.01 -20.43 2.47
CA ILE A 421 -10.73 -19.02 2.63
C ILE A 421 -10.47 -18.36 1.27
N LEU A 422 -11.15 -17.27 1.03
CA LEU A 422 -10.96 -16.39 -0.11
C LEU A 422 -10.17 -15.16 0.38
N LEU A 423 -9.03 -14.90 -0.25
CA LEU A 423 -8.15 -13.80 0.13
C LEU A 423 -7.98 -12.85 -1.08
N ASP A 424 -8.60 -11.69 -1.04
CA ASP A 424 -8.53 -10.72 -2.12
C ASP A 424 -7.47 -9.66 -1.77
N GLU A 425 -6.37 -9.62 -2.51
CA GLU A 425 -5.22 -8.75 -2.31
C GLU A 425 -4.76 -8.72 -0.82
N PRO A 426 -4.46 -9.89 -0.19
CA PRO A 426 -4.29 -10.00 1.26
C PRO A 426 -3.14 -9.17 1.82
N THR A 427 -2.17 -8.79 0.99
CA THR A 427 -0.97 -8.04 1.42
C THR A 427 -0.90 -6.65 0.82
N ARG A 428 -1.95 -6.17 0.14
CA ARG A 428 -1.97 -4.84 -0.45
C ARG A 428 -1.85 -3.76 0.62
N GLY A 429 -0.87 -2.85 0.43
CA GLY A 429 -0.59 -1.77 1.38
C GLY A 429 -0.10 -2.26 2.76
N ILE A 430 0.54 -3.44 2.79
CA ILE A 430 1.20 -4.00 3.96
C ILE A 430 2.71 -3.96 3.71
N ASP A 431 3.48 -3.69 4.76
CA ASP A 431 4.94 -3.72 4.69
C ASP A 431 5.49 -5.14 4.47
N VAL A 432 6.71 -5.23 3.94
CA VAL A 432 7.30 -6.53 3.53
C VAL A 432 7.44 -7.50 4.70
N GLY A 433 7.78 -7.03 5.90
CA GLY A 433 7.88 -7.89 7.07
C GLY A 433 6.53 -8.48 7.51
N ALA A 434 5.48 -7.66 7.47
CA ALA A 434 4.13 -8.12 7.78
C ALA A 434 3.54 -9.02 6.68
N LYS A 435 3.97 -8.88 5.41
CA LYS A 435 3.59 -9.82 4.34
C LYS A 435 3.99 -11.25 4.69
N HIS A 436 5.24 -11.45 5.11
CA HIS A 436 5.73 -12.78 5.51
C HIS A 436 4.88 -13.41 6.64
N GLU A 437 4.46 -12.61 7.63
CA GLU A 437 3.60 -13.10 8.70
C GLU A 437 2.22 -13.55 8.17
N ILE A 438 1.66 -12.86 7.15
CA ILE A 438 0.41 -13.26 6.49
C ILE A 438 0.60 -14.57 5.72
N TYR A 439 1.71 -14.74 4.98
CA TYR A 439 2.00 -16.00 4.27
C TYR A 439 2.13 -17.18 5.23
N ASN A 440 2.77 -17.00 6.38
CA ASN A 440 2.84 -18.03 7.40
C ASN A 440 1.45 -18.44 7.93
N VAL A 441 0.53 -17.50 8.07
CA VAL A 441 -0.87 -17.81 8.43
C VAL A 441 -1.55 -18.59 7.30
N ILE A 442 -1.36 -18.20 6.04
CA ILE A 442 -1.90 -18.91 4.86
C ILE A 442 -1.39 -20.36 4.83
N TYR A 443 -0.08 -20.57 5.03
CA TYR A 443 0.50 -21.92 5.06
C TYR A 443 -0.01 -22.74 6.24
N ALA A 444 -0.17 -22.15 7.41
CA ALA A 444 -0.72 -22.82 8.58
C ALA A 444 -2.18 -23.26 8.35
N LEU A 445 -2.99 -22.46 7.66
CA LEU A 445 -4.35 -22.79 7.27
C LEU A 445 -4.37 -23.95 6.25
N ALA A 446 -3.52 -23.88 5.23
CA ALA A 446 -3.39 -24.97 4.24
C ALA A 446 -2.95 -26.27 4.91
N ALA A 447 -1.99 -26.24 5.84
CA ALA A 447 -1.54 -27.39 6.61
C ALA A 447 -2.67 -28.03 7.45
N GLN A 448 -3.67 -27.25 7.89
CA GLN A 448 -4.88 -27.72 8.56
C GLN A 448 -5.94 -28.25 7.59
N GLY A 449 -5.66 -28.28 6.29
CA GLY A 449 -6.57 -28.76 5.26
C GLY A 449 -7.60 -27.73 4.79
N VAL A 450 -7.44 -26.44 5.11
CA VAL A 450 -8.26 -25.38 4.53
C VAL A 450 -7.89 -25.22 3.05
N ALA A 451 -8.89 -25.12 2.17
CA ALA A 451 -8.67 -24.76 0.78
C ALA A 451 -8.49 -23.24 0.67
N VAL A 452 -7.40 -22.80 0.08
CA VAL A 452 -7.08 -21.37 -0.02
C VAL A 452 -7.19 -20.94 -1.48
N LEU A 453 -8.01 -19.93 -1.73
CA LEU A 453 -8.07 -19.23 -3.01
C LEU A 453 -7.68 -17.79 -2.76
N PHE A 454 -6.53 -17.35 -3.27
CA PHE A 454 -6.09 -15.99 -3.08
C PHE A 454 -5.85 -15.27 -4.41
N ALA A 455 -6.27 -14.01 -4.49
CA ALA A 455 -6.04 -13.13 -5.62
C ALA A 455 -4.98 -12.11 -5.28
N SER A 456 -4.04 -11.88 -6.18
CA SER A 456 -3.10 -10.78 -6.09
C SER A 456 -2.77 -10.22 -7.48
N SER A 457 -2.55 -8.89 -7.52
CA SER A 457 -1.98 -8.20 -8.67
C SER A 457 -0.45 -8.21 -8.67
N ASP A 458 0.16 -8.58 -7.53
CA ASP A 458 1.60 -8.75 -7.35
C ASP A 458 2.01 -10.14 -7.87
N LEU A 459 2.53 -10.22 -9.10
CA LEU A 459 2.89 -11.49 -9.73
C LEU A 459 3.96 -12.27 -8.94
N PRO A 460 5.05 -11.65 -8.44
CA PRO A 460 5.99 -12.31 -7.55
C PRO A 460 5.33 -12.96 -6.31
N GLU A 461 4.31 -12.31 -5.72
CA GLU A 461 3.56 -12.87 -4.61
C GLU A 461 2.82 -14.15 -5.02
N VAL A 462 2.12 -14.11 -6.15
CA VAL A 462 1.36 -15.26 -6.63
C VAL A 462 2.30 -16.43 -6.95
N LEU A 463 3.40 -16.15 -7.65
CA LEU A 463 4.43 -17.15 -7.98
C LEU A 463 5.10 -17.72 -6.73
N GLY A 464 5.34 -16.89 -5.71
CA GLY A 464 6.06 -17.27 -4.50
C GLY A 464 5.20 -17.99 -3.45
N VAL A 465 3.86 -17.90 -3.51
CA VAL A 465 2.96 -18.42 -2.46
C VAL A 465 2.07 -19.57 -2.94
N ALA A 466 1.62 -19.53 -4.19
CA ALA A 466 0.64 -20.49 -4.72
C ALA A 466 1.25 -21.84 -5.07
N ASP A 467 0.50 -22.91 -4.88
CA ASP A 467 0.82 -24.24 -5.38
C ASP A 467 0.45 -24.40 -6.87
N ARG A 468 -0.60 -23.66 -7.28
CA ARG A 468 -1.11 -23.59 -8.65
C ARG A 468 -1.64 -22.18 -8.91
N ILE A 469 -1.37 -21.66 -10.10
CA ILE A 469 -1.73 -20.33 -10.51
C ILE A 469 -2.77 -20.41 -11.61
N VAL A 470 -3.89 -19.74 -11.40
CA VAL A 470 -4.95 -19.56 -12.40
C VAL A 470 -4.88 -18.13 -12.90
N VAL A 471 -4.58 -17.94 -14.17
CA VAL A 471 -4.47 -16.62 -14.77
C VAL A 471 -5.83 -16.21 -15.32
N MET A 472 -6.32 -15.06 -14.83
CA MET A 472 -7.57 -14.46 -15.30
C MET A 472 -7.29 -13.27 -16.22
N ARG A 473 -8.09 -13.14 -17.26
CA ARG A 473 -8.05 -12.06 -18.23
C ARG A 473 -9.45 -11.66 -18.65
N GLU A 474 -9.83 -10.41 -18.48
CA GLU A 474 -11.12 -9.86 -18.93
C GLU A 474 -12.34 -10.70 -18.53
N GLY A 475 -12.33 -11.25 -17.30
CA GLY A 475 -13.43 -12.06 -16.75
C GLY A 475 -13.48 -13.51 -17.24
N GLU A 476 -12.37 -14.05 -17.76
CA GLU A 476 -12.23 -15.45 -18.13
C GLU A 476 -10.94 -16.08 -17.57
N ILE A 477 -10.88 -17.39 -17.41
CA ILE A 477 -9.64 -18.12 -17.15
C ILE A 477 -8.87 -18.21 -18.47
N ALA A 478 -7.70 -17.60 -18.50
CA ALA A 478 -6.81 -17.61 -19.67
C ALA A 478 -5.86 -18.80 -19.68
N GLY A 479 -5.57 -19.39 -18.52
CA GLY A 479 -4.73 -20.59 -18.37
C GLY A 479 -4.43 -20.92 -16.92
N GLU A 480 -3.82 -22.08 -16.70
CA GLU A 480 -3.36 -22.55 -15.39
C GLU A 480 -1.88 -22.94 -15.47
N LEU A 481 -1.12 -22.66 -14.42
CA LEU A 481 0.30 -22.96 -14.31
C LEU A 481 0.54 -23.64 -12.95
N LEU A 482 1.32 -24.72 -12.95
CA LEU A 482 1.82 -25.33 -11.71
C LEU A 482 3.00 -24.52 -11.17
N HIS A 483 3.15 -24.44 -9.87
CA HIS A 483 4.22 -23.65 -9.22
C HIS A 483 5.61 -23.92 -9.84
N GLU A 484 5.98 -25.18 -10.01
CA GLU A 484 7.30 -25.59 -10.53
C GLU A 484 7.54 -25.19 -12.01
N GLN A 485 6.49 -24.91 -12.76
CA GLN A 485 6.53 -24.61 -14.20
C GLN A 485 6.21 -23.13 -14.48
N ALA A 486 5.73 -22.41 -13.48
CA ALA A 486 5.29 -21.04 -13.62
C ALA A 486 6.48 -20.08 -13.67
N ASP A 487 6.53 -19.25 -14.70
CA ASP A 487 7.43 -18.11 -14.78
C ASP A 487 6.66 -16.80 -15.05
N GLU A 488 7.30 -15.66 -14.78
CA GLU A 488 6.69 -14.34 -14.94
C GLU A 488 6.23 -14.10 -16.38
N ARG A 489 7.00 -14.54 -17.39
CA ARG A 489 6.70 -14.30 -18.80
C ARG A 489 5.45 -15.05 -19.24
N GLN A 490 5.32 -16.30 -18.80
CA GLN A 490 4.17 -17.14 -19.12
C GLN A 490 2.90 -16.56 -18.47
N ALA A 491 2.97 -16.20 -17.18
CA ALA A 491 1.84 -15.64 -16.46
C ALA A 491 1.40 -14.29 -17.06
N LEU A 492 2.34 -13.38 -17.36
CA LEU A 492 2.05 -12.11 -18.02
C LEU A 492 1.49 -12.32 -19.43
N SER A 493 2.04 -13.23 -20.23
CA SER A 493 1.56 -13.53 -21.57
C SER A 493 0.10 -13.99 -21.56
N LEU A 494 -0.30 -14.80 -20.57
CA LEU A 494 -1.68 -15.23 -20.39
C LEU A 494 -2.59 -14.10 -19.93
N ALA A 495 -2.10 -13.19 -19.08
CA ALA A 495 -2.87 -12.08 -18.51
C ALA A 495 -3.08 -10.91 -19.48
N MET A 496 -2.22 -10.76 -20.50
CA MET A 496 -2.34 -9.68 -21.48
C MET A 496 -3.59 -9.83 -22.35
N PRO A 497 -4.31 -8.72 -22.64
CA PRO A 497 -5.42 -8.74 -23.59
C PRO A 497 -5.00 -9.33 -24.93
N LYS A 498 -5.85 -10.17 -25.53
CA LYS A 498 -5.62 -10.60 -26.92
C LYS A 498 -5.72 -9.37 -27.82
N VAL A 499 -4.63 -9.04 -28.50
CA VAL A 499 -4.67 -8.02 -29.57
C VAL A 499 -5.69 -8.53 -30.59
N SER A 500 -6.89 -7.94 -30.61
CA SER A 500 -7.84 -8.20 -31.70
C SER A 500 -7.14 -7.73 -32.97
N GLN A 501 -6.73 -8.66 -33.83
CA GLN A 501 -6.45 -8.32 -35.22
C GLN A 501 -7.74 -7.69 -35.74
N ALA A 502 -7.77 -6.36 -35.81
CA ALA A 502 -8.78 -5.68 -36.57
C ALA A 502 -8.68 -6.25 -37.98
N VAL A 503 -9.73 -6.97 -38.38
CA VAL A 503 -9.88 -7.44 -39.74
C VAL A 503 -9.88 -6.19 -40.63
N ALA A 504 -8.88 -6.11 -41.48
CA ALA A 504 -8.72 -5.07 -42.49
C ALA A 504 -9.88 -5.11 -43.50
#